data_5cebf31aecc9ab411c9db57a06a359ab
#
_entry.id   5cebf31aecc9ab411c9db57a06a359ab
#
_cell.length_a   1.000
_cell.length_b   1.000
_cell.length_c   1.000
_cell.angle_alpha   90.00
_cell.angle_beta   90.00
_cell.angle_gamma   90.00
#
_symmetry.space_group_name_H-M   'P 1'
#
loop_
_entity.id
_entity.type
_entity.pdbx_description
1 polymer ?
#
loop_
_entity_poly.entity_id
_entity_poly.type
_entity_poly.pdbx_seq_one_letter_code
_entity_poly.pdbx_strand_id
1 'polypeptide(L)'
;IEADRARAFGAIETILRTANRVQEETQAGQSALFGGLGEAEPIVFPKSIPWTPSEKLRREFEAVGFFLSGHPLDDYAQVLKRLRVERWIDFARAVKQGATGARLAATVLDRMERRTKSGSKMGIVTLSDPTGQYEAILFQEALNQYRDLLEKGSVVLVTLQANLEGEDVRARIIAVDALETAASRVQKGLRIFVRDEGPLASISQRLATRGEGEVSLVVMLEQEQSEVEIRLPGRYQVSAQIAGAIKSIPGIVAVEHI
;
A
#
# COMPACT_ATOMS: atom_id res chain seq x y z
N ILE A 1 10.34 -14.71 19.32
CA ILE A 1 9.27 -14.51 18.32
C ILE A 1 9.96 -14.19 16.99
N GLU A 2 9.55 -14.85 15.89
CA GLU A 2 10.09 -14.60 14.57
C GLU A 2 9.71 -13.18 14.10
N ALA A 3 10.70 -12.38 13.74
CA ALA A 3 10.49 -11.00 13.29
C ALA A 3 10.06 -10.92 11.81
N ASP A 4 10.49 -11.88 10.99
CA ASP A 4 10.10 -11.98 9.58
C ASP A 4 8.71 -12.62 9.46
N ARG A 5 7.73 -11.79 9.10
CA ARG A 5 6.33 -12.23 8.95
C ARG A 5 6.13 -13.28 7.85
N ALA A 6 6.91 -13.25 6.78
CA ALA A 6 6.82 -14.25 5.71
C ALA A 6 7.23 -15.63 6.23
N ARG A 7 8.29 -15.71 7.03
CA ARG A 7 8.74 -16.94 7.69
C ARG A 7 7.72 -17.42 8.72
N ALA A 8 7.18 -16.51 9.54
CA ALA A 8 6.14 -16.84 10.52
C ALA A 8 4.89 -17.40 9.84
N PHE A 9 4.45 -16.77 8.74
CA PHE A 9 3.32 -17.23 7.95
C PHE A 9 3.56 -18.62 7.35
N GLY A 10 4.74 -18.88 6.81
CA GLY A 10 5.12 -20.19 6.28
C GLY A 10 5.20 -21.31 7.34
N ALA A 11 5.30 -20.96 8.62
CA ALA A 11 5.34 -21.91 9.73
C ALA A 11 3.96 -22.19 10.35
N ILE A 12 2.88 -21.51 9.92
CA ILE A 12 1.55 -21.59 10.56
C ILE A 12 1.05 -23.04 10.70
N GLU A 13 1.14 -23.85 9.63
CA GLU A 13 0.68 -25.26 9.69
C GLU A 13 1.46 -26.09 10.71
N THR A 14 2.78 -25.86 10.79
CA THR A 14 3.64 -26.55 11.77
C THR A 14 3.30 -26.09 13.18
N ILE A 15 3.08 -24.79 13.41
CA ILE A 15 2.69 -24.23 14.70
C ILE A 15 1.34 -24.82 15.14
N LEU A 16 0.34 -24.83 14.26
CA LEU A 16 -0.99 -25.37 14.57
C LEU A 16 -0.94 -26.88 14.87
N ARG A 17 -0.19 -27.64 14.09
CA ARG A 17 -0.01 -29.09 14.33
C ARG A 17 0.64 -29.35 15.69
N THR A 18 1.68 -28.60 16.02
CA THR A 18 2.36 -28.71 17.32
C THR A 18 1.45 -28.32 18.47
N ALA A 19 0.69 -27.22 18.32
CA ALA A 19 -0.24 -26.78 19.34
C ALA A 19 -1.37 -27.81 19.59
N ASN A 20 -1.95 -28.38 18.53
CA ASN A 20 -2.98 -29.41 18.63
C ASN A 20 -2.43 -30.66 19.34
N ARG A 21 -1.24 -31.14 18.99
CA ARG A 21 -0.58 -32.27 19.65
C ARG A 21 -0.42 -32.02 21.16
N VAL A 22 0.14 -30.83 21.52
CA VAL A 22 0.32 -30.48 22.94
C VAL A 22 -1.02 -30.42 23.68
N GLN A 23 -2.06 -29.90 23.03
CA GLN A 23 -3.40 -29.84 23.61
C GLN A 23 -4.01 -31.24 23.83
N GLU A 24 -3.87 -32.13 22.85
CA GLU A 24 -4.34 -33.52 22.95
C GLU A 24 -3.60 -34.28 24.06
N GLU A 25 -2.27 -34.14 24.14
CA GLU A 25 -1.45 -34.73 25.19
C GLU A 25 -1.85 -34.22 26.59
N THR A 26 -2.16 -32.93 26.70
CA THR A 26 -2.61 -32.31 27.97
C THR A 26 -4.00 -32.82 28.37
N GLN A 27 -4.94 -32.95 27.41
CA GLN A 27 -6.29 -33.42 27.67
C GLN A 27 -6.35 -34.92 27.97
N ALA A 28 -5.46 -35.71 27.37
CA ALA A 28 -5.39 -37.14 27.61
C ALA A 28 -4.88 -37.53 29.02
N GLY A 29 -4.45 -36.55 29.82
CA GLY A 29 -3.95 -36.78 31.18
C GLY A 29 -2.70 -37.67 31.25
N GLN A 30 -2.07 -37.91 30.12
CA GLN A 30 -0.81 -38.65 30.04
C GLN A 30 0.34 -37.75 30.47
N SER A 31 0.45 -37.53 31.79
CA SER A 31 1.75 -37.21 32.36
C SER A 31 2.68 -38.35 31.97
N ALA A 32 3.70 -38.02 31.16
CA ALA A 32 4.68 -39.02 30.73
C ALA A 32 5.21 -39.77 31.96
N LEU A 33 5.00 -41.09 32.00
CA LEU A 33 5.39 -41.95 33.09
C LEU A 33 6.90 -42.01 33.33
N PHE A 34 7.67 -41.40 32.44
CA PHE A 34 9.11 -41.22 32.50
C PHE A 34 9.45 -39.73 32.37
N GLY A 35 9.34 -39.04 33.51
CA GLY A 35 9.82 -37.69 33.82
C GLY A 35 10.36 -36.87 32.66
N GLY A 36 9.53 -36.05 32.10
CA GLY A 36 9.90 -35.00 31.18
C GLY A 36 8.64 -34.46 30.58
N LEU A 37 8.27 -33.23 30.91
CA LEU A 37 7.56 -32.38 29.96
C LEU A 37 8.42 -32.44 28.71
N GLY A 38 8.02 -33.23 27.70
CA GLY A 38 8.78 -33.36 26.47
C GLY A 38 9.08 -31.93 25.99
N GLU A 39 10.35 -31.60 25.91
CA GLU A 39 10.77 -30.31 25.34
C GLU A 39 10.02 -30.18 24.02
N ALA A 40 9.14 -29.19 23.94
CA ALA A 40 8.41 -28.95 22.72
C ALA A 40 9.45 -28.78 21.61
N GLU A 41 9.41 -29.67 20.61
CA GLU A 41 10.33 -29.56 19.48
C GLU A 41 10.38 -28.13 19.00
N PRO A 42 11.58 -27.55 18.84
CA PRO A 42 11.70 -26.17 18.44
C PRO A 42 11.01 -25.96 17.08
N ILE A 43 10.13 -24.96 17.01
CA ILE A 43 9.45 -24.62 15.77
C ILE A 43 10.49 -24.14 14.77
N VAL A 44 10.73 -24.90 13.71
CA VAL A 44 11.64 -24.54 12.64
C VAL A 44 10.90 -23.64 11.63
N PHE A 45 11.30 -22.40 11.56
CA PHE A 45 10.77 -21.46 10.57
C PHE A 45 11.40 -21.72 9.20
N PRO A 46 10.59 -21.92 8.13
CA PRO A 46 11.10 -22.17 6.79
C PRO A 46 11.85 -20.96 6.26
N LYS A 47 12.80 -21.20 5.35
CA LYS A 47 13.38 -20.11 4.55
C LYS A 47 12.29 -19.59 3.63
N SER A 48 12.04 -18.30 3.65
CA SER A 48 11.07 -17.63 2.76
C SER A 48 11.67 -16.36 2.18
N ILE A 49 11.16 -15.98 1.01
CA ILE A 49 11.47 -14.67 0.45
C ILE A 49 10.67 -13.63 1.24
N PRO A 50 11.32 -12.59 1.79
CA PRO A 50 10.64 -11.53 2.51
C PRO A 50 9.54 -10.89 1.64
N TRP A 51 8.38 -10.60 2.23
CA TRP A 51 7.33 -9.90 1.52
C TRP A 51 7.75 -8.49 1.12
N THR A 52 7.36 -8.09 -0.09
CA THR A 52 7.48 -6.68 -0.49
C THR A 52 6.62 -5.80 0.41
N PRO A 53 6.94 -4.50 0.54
CA PRO A 53 6.12 -3.57 1.35
C PRO A 53 4.63 -3.61 0.98
N SER A 54 4.31 -3.60 -0.31
CA SER A 54 2.92 -3.66 -0.80
C SER A 54 2.23 -5.00 -0.47
N GLU A 55 2.95 -6.13 -0.59
CA GLU A 55 2.41 -7.44 -0.20
C GLU A 55 2.15 -7.51 1.30
N LYS A 56 3.05 -6.95 2.11
CA LYS A 56 2.87 -6.89 3.57
C LYS A 56 1.63 -6.11 3.96
N LEU A 57 1.41 -4.93 3.36
CA LEU A 57 0.21 -4.12 3.60
C LEU A 57 -1.07 -4.84 3.15
N ARG A 58 -1.04 -5.50 1.99
CA ARG A 58 -2.17 -6.29 1.50
C ARG A 58 -2.55 -7.40 2.49
N ARG A 59 -1.58 -8.17 2.98
CA ARG A 59 -1.82 -9.25 3.96
C ARG A 59 -2.26 -8.73 5.33
N GLU A 60 -1.76 -7.57 5.77
CA GLU A 60 -2.27 -6.90 6.97
C GLU A 60 -3.75 -6.57 6.81
N PHE A 61 -4.12 -5.97 5.70
CA PHE A 61 -5.51 -5.62 5.42
C PHE A 61 -6.41 -6.86 5.31
N GLU A 62 -5.95 -7.93 4.65
CA GLU A 62 -6.68 -9.20 4.55
C GLU A 62 -6.91 -9.83 5.93
N ALA A 63 -5.95 -9.71 6.84
CA ALA A 63 -6.01 -10.34 8.17
C ALA A 63 -6.85 -9.55 9.19
N VAL A 64 -6.75 -8.23 9.19
CA VAL A 64 -7.32 -7.38 10.26
C VAL A 64 -8.26 -6.27 9.77
N GLY A 65 -8.39 -6.08 8.46
CA GLY A 65 -9.30 -5.10 7.85
C GLY A 65 -8.78 -3.66 7.83
N PHE A 66 -7.53 -3.42 8.23
CA PHE A 66 -6.88 -2.11 8.14
C PHE A 66 -5.36 -2.24 8.01
N PHE A 67 -4.70 -1.17 7.60
CA PHE A 67 -3.25 -1.12 7.43
C PHE A 67 -2.56 -0.76 8.75
N LEU A 68 -1.55 -1.54 9.14
CA LEU A 68 -0.83 -1.41 10.43
C LEU A 68 0.54 -0.78 10.29
N SER A 69 1.31 -1.22 9.29
CA SER A 69 2.73 -0.85 9.17
C SER A 69 2.99 0.33 8.25
N GLY A 70 1.96 0.87 7.60
CA GLY A 70 2.00 1.98 6.65
C GLY A 70 0.71 2.04 5.86
N HIS A 71 0.66 2.85 4.82
CA HIS A 71 -0.50 2.96 3.94
C HIS A 71 -0.08 2.82 2.47
N PRO A 72 -0.91 2.23 1.56
CA PRO A 72 -0.57 2.13 0.13
C PRO A 72 -0.26 3.48 -0.55
N LEU A 73 -0.76 4.58 0.00
CA LEU A 73 -0.48 5.93 -0.50
C LEU A 73 0.89 6.48 -0.08
N ASP A 74 1.61 5.84 0.83
CA ASP A 74 2.91 6.35 1.31
C ASP A 74 3.93 6.40 0.19
N ASP A 75 3.91 5.43 -0.73
CA ASP A 75 4.78 5.41 -1.91
C ASP A 75 4.47 6.56 -2.89
N TYR A 76 3.28 7.14 -2.82
CA TYR A 76 2.83 8.26 -3.66
C TYR A 76 3.02 9.64 -3.02
N ALA A 77 3.57 9.74 -1.81
CA ALA A 77 3.58 10.99 -1.02
C ALA A 77 4.13 12.21 -1.80
N GLN A 78 5.19 12.04 -2.60
CA GLN A 78 5.76 13.11 -3.42
C GLN A 78 4.83 13.52 -4.57
N VAL A 79 4.23 12.52 -5.23
CA VAL A 79 3.29 12.71 -6.34
C VAL A 79 2.02 13.41 -5.87
N LEU A 80 1.48 13.00 -4.72
CA LEU A 80 0.28 13.59 -4.14
C LEU A 80 0.45 15.08 -3.84
N LYS A 81 1.63 15.51 -3.38
CA LYS A 81 1.96 16.93 -3.22
C LYS A 81 1.89 17.70 -4.55
N ARG A 82 2.43 17.13 -5.64
CA ARG A 82 2.40 17.73 -6.97
C ARG A 82 0.98 17.79 -7.55
N LEU A 83 0.16 16.77 -7.29
CA LEU A 83 -1.24 16.69 -7.70
C LEU A 83 -2.15 17.62 -6.87
N ARG A 84 -1.63 18.24 -5.81
CA ARG A 84 -2.40 19.09 -4.86
C ARG A 84 -3.61 18.37 -4.30
N VAL A 85 -3.38 17.14 -3.84
CA VAL A 85 -4.40 16.27 -3.26
C VAL A 85 -4.54 16.59 -1.77
N GLU A 86 -5.76 16.66 -1.29
CA GLU A 86 -6.08 16.85 0.12
C GLU A 86 -6.21 15.50 0.84
N ARG A 87 -5.99 15.49 2.16
CA ARG A 87 -6.28 14.34 3.01
C ARG A 87 -7.74 14.40 3.48
N TRP A 88 -8.32 13.23 3.74
CA TRP A 88 -9.70 13.16 4.19
C TRP A 88 -9.99 14.01 5.43
N ILE A 89 -9.13 13.94 6.46
CA ILE A 89 -9.33 14.69 7.70
C ILE A 89 -9.35 16.21 7.47
N ASP A 90 -8.52 16.71 6.55
CA ASP A 90 -8.45 18.14 6.25
C ASP A 90 -9.67 18.56 5.43
N PHE A 91 -10.06 17.76 4.43
CA PHE A 91 -11.28 18.02 3.65
C PHE A 91 -12.53 17.96 4.51
N ALA A 92 -12.69 16.96 5.37
CA ALA A 92 -13.84 16.85 6.27
C ALA A 92 -13.97 18.07 7.21
N ARG A 93 -12.82 18.58 7.66
CA ARG A 93 -12.79 19.84 8.44
C ARG A 93 -13.20 21.06 7.59
N ALA A 94 -12.70 21.14 6.36
CA ALA A 94 -13.02 22.20 5.43
C ALA A 94 -14.53 22.21 5.06
N VAL A 95 -15.15 21.02 4.91
CA VAL A 95 -16.60 20.90 4.66
C VAL A 95 -17.42 21.49 5.80
N LYS A 96 -17.00 21.31 7.07
CA LYS A 96 -17.63 21.95 8.23
C LYS A 96 -17.50 23.49 8.21
N GLN A 97 -16.58 24.03 7.42
CA GLN A 97 -16.36 25.46 7.21
C GLN A 97 -16.94 25.96 5.87
N GLY A 98 -17.69 25.11 5.14
CA GLY A 98 -18.39 25.48 3.92
C GLY A 98 -17.71 25.03 2.60
N ALA A 99 -16.63 24.29 2.64
CA ALA A 99 -16.06 23.68 1.43
C ALA A 99 -17.04 22.63 0.87
N THR A 100 -17.13 22.53 -0.46
CA THR A 100 -18.08 21.64 -1.13
C THR A 100 -17.42 20.58 -2.00
N GLY A 101 -16.12 20.65 -2.24
CA GLY A 101 -15.43 19.68 -3.09
C GLY A 101 -13.93 19.70 -2.93
N ALA A 102 -13.30 18.54 -3.17
CA ALA A 102 -11.85 18.36 -3.17
C ALA A 102 -11.45 17.17 -4.03
N ARG A 103 -10.13 17.09 -4.31
CA ARG A 103 -9.50 15.89 -4.88
C ARG A 103 -8.72 15.18 -3.79
N LEU A 104 -9.03 13.89 -3.60
CA LEU A 104 -8.39 13.05 -2.61
C LEU A 104 -7.78 11.81 -3.28
N ALA A 105 -6.70 11.30 -2.73
CA ALA A 105 -6.22 9.97 -3.07
C ALA A 105 -6.70 8.98 -2.00
N ALA A 106 -7.07 7.78 -2.42
CA ALA A 106 -7.55 6.76 -1.51
C ALA A 106 -7.24 5.35 -2.01
N THR A 107 -7.21 4.41 -1.07
CA THR A 107 -7.30 2.98 -1.35
C THR A 107 -8.75 2.54 -1.17
N VAL A 108 -9.27 1.80 -2.13
CA VAL A 108 -10.61 1.21 -2.06
C VAL A 108 -10.58 0.01 -1.11
N LEU A 109 -11.30 0.08 -0.01
CA LEU A 109 -11.40 -1.01 0.97
C LEU A 109 -12.55 -1.97 0.63
N ASP A 110 -13.69 -1.40 0.24
CA ASP A 110 -14.88 -2.17 -0.12
C ASP A 110 -15.80 -1.36 -1.03
N ARG A 111 -16.67 -2.07 -1.77
CA ARG A 111 -17.72 -1.49 -2.59
C ARG A 111 -18.99 -2.31 -2.48
N MET A 112 -20.05 -1.70 -2.04
CA MET A 112 -21.39 -2.27 -2.01
C MET A 112 -22.31 -1.57 -3.02
N GLU A 113 -23.10 -2.34 -3.75
CA GLU A 113 -24.12 -1.81 -4.65
C GLU A 113 -25.52 -2.01 -4.05
N ARG A 114 -26.31 -0.97 -4.04
CA ARG A 114 -27.68 -1.00 -3.54
C ARG A 114 -28.63 -0.36 -4.55
N ARG A 115 -29.94 -0.63 -4.41
CA ARG A 115 -30.97 0.10 -5.12
C ARG A 115 -31.52 1.19 -4.23
N THR A 116 -31.72 2.38 -4.81
CA THR A 116 -32.41 3.48 -4.16
C THR A 116 -33.90 3.19 -4.09
N LYS A 117 -34.64 3.97 -3.30
CA LYS A 117 -36.12 3.87 -3.24
C LYS A 117 -36.77 4.11 -4.62
N SER A 118 -36.13 4.86 -5.49
CA SER A 118 -36.58 5.09 -6.89
C SER A 118 -36.20 3.98 -7.87
N GLY A 119 -35.54 2.87 -7.39
CA GLY A 119 -35.12 1.75 -8.21
C GLY A 119 -33.78 1.90 -8.93
N SER A 120 -33.17 3.09 -8.89
CA SER A 120 -31.85 3.34 -9.49
C SER A 120 -30.74 2.65 -8.70
N LYS A 121 -29.68 2.22 -9.37
CA LYS A 121 -28.49 1.67 -8.66
C LYS A 121 -27.65 2.79 -8.06
N MET A 122 -27.09 2.53 -6.90
CA MET A 122 -26.09 3.38 -6.26
C MET A 122 -24.98 2.51 -5.68
N GLY A 123 -23.75 3.01 -5.68
CA GLY A 123 -22.60 2.42 -4.99
C GLY A 123 -22.31 3.14 -3.68
N ILE A 124 -21.93 2.38 -2.68
CA ILE A 124 -21.31 2.88 -1.44
C ILE A 124 -19.91 2.33 -1.46
N VAL A 125 -18.92 3.21 -1.44
CA VAL A 125 -17.52 2.82 -1.48
C VAL A 125 -16.85 3.25 -0.19
N THR A 126 -16.22 2.28 0.47
CA THR A 126 -15.38 2.54 1.63
C THR A 126 -13.96 2.81 1.15
N LEU A 127 -13.45 3.97 1.46
CA LEU A 127 -12.17 4.50 1.06
C LEU A 127 -11.27 4.70 2.28
N SER A 128 -9.96 4.62 2.08
CA SER A 128 -8.97 4.87 3.13
C SER A 128 -7.85 5.75 2.62
N ASP A 129 -7.42 6.68 3.44
CA ASP A 129 -6.17 7.40 3.31
C ASP A 129 -5.33 7.27 4.61
N PRO A 130 -4.10 7.80 4.71
CA PRO A 130 -3.31 7.73 5.94
C PRO A 130 -3.95 8.37 7.16
N THR A 131 -5.04 9.13 7.01
CA THR A 131 -5.74 9.81 8.12
C THR A 131 -6.97 9.05 8.61
N GLY A 132 -7.41 8.03 7.88
CA GLY A 132 -8.54 7.18 8.30
C GLY A 132 -9.36 6.62 7.16
N GLN A 133 -10.51 6.07 7.53
CA GLN A 133 -11.48 5.49 6.60
C GLN A 133 -12.72 6.38 6.50
N TYR A 134 -13.33 6.38 5.32
CA TYR A 134 -14.57 7.12 5.08
C TYR A 134 -15.39 6.46 3.98
N GLU A 135 -16.68 6.78 3.97
CA GLU A 135 -17.58 6.30 2.93
C GLU A 135 -17.94 7.43 1.96
N ALA A 136 -18.05 7.08 0.70
CA ALA A 136 -18.55 7.97 -0.33
C ALA A 136 -19.53 7.24 -1.25
N ILE A 137 -20.56 7.95 -1.72
CA ILE A 137 -21.60 7.39 -2.58
C ILE A 137 -21.34 7.73 -4.05
N LEU A 138 -21.77 6.80 -4.94
CA LEU A 138 -21.86 7.05 -6.38
C LEU A 138 -23.29 6.76 -6.85
N PHE A 139 -23.82 7.62 -7.68
CA PHE A 139 -25.07 7.31 -8.39
C PHE A 139 -24.80 6.48 -9.67
N GLN A 140 -25.87 5.92 -10.19
CA GLN A 140 -25.83 4.91 -11.25
C GLN A 140 -24.89 5.24 -12.40
N GLU A 141 -24.89 6.48 -12.89
CA GLU A 141 -24.07 6.90 -14.02
C GLU A 141 -22.58 6.80 -13.70
N ALA A 142 -22.13 7.42 -12.61
CA ALA A 142 -20.75 7.35 -12.14
C ALA A 142 -20.36 5.91 -11.73
N LEU A 143 -21.30 5.15 -11.15
CA LEU A 143 -21.05 3.74 -10.80
C LEU A 143 -20.78 2.90 -12.05
N ASN A 144 -21.55 3.07 -13.11
CA ASN A 144 -21.33 2.34 -14.37
C ASN A 144 -19.99 2.73 -15.02
N GLN A 145 -19.63 4.01 -14.95
CA GLN A 145 -18.41 4.53 -15.56
C GLN A 145 -17.13 4.10 -14.82
N TYR A 146 -17.17 4.08 -13.48
CA TYR A 146 -15.96 3.92 -12.65
C TYR A 146 -15.90 2.60 -11.90
N ARG A 147 -16.83 1.67 -12.17
CA ARG A 147 -16.92 0.40 -11.46
C ARG A 147 -15.59 -0.35 -11.42
N ASP A 148 -14.92 -0.48 -12.54
CA ASP A 148 -13.68 -1.27 -12.68
C ASP A 148 -12.49 -0.61 -11.95
N LEU A 149 -12.51 0.71 -11.77
CA LEU A 149 -11.49 1.43 -10.99
C LEU A 149 -11.72 1.30 -9.47
N LEU A 150 -12.94 0.96 -9.06
CA LEU A 150 -13.34 0.89 -7.65
C LEU A 150 -13.36 -0.55 -7.13
N GLU A 151 -12.44 -1.38 -7.58
CA GLU A 151 -12.23 -2.71 -7.04
C GLU A 151 -11.46 -2.66 -5.73
N LYS A 152 -11.73 -3.60 -4.84
CA LYS A 152 -11.04 -3.72 -3.55
C LYS A 152 -9.53 -3.80 -3.73
N GLY A 153 -8.80 -2.94 -3.02
CA GLY A 153 -7.35 -2.81 -3.10
C GLY A 153 -6.84 -1.84 -4.16
N SER A 154 -7.71 -1.33 -5.05
CA SER A 154 -7.33 -0.30 -6.02
C SER A 154 -6.93 0.99 -5.34
N VAL A 155 -5.90 1.66 -5.87
CA VAL A 155 -5.46 2.98 -5.42
C VAL A 155 -5.93 4.01 -6.44
N VAL A 156 -6.76 4.93 -5.98
CA VAL A 156 -7.49 5.86 -6.86
C VAL A 156 -7.30 7.32 -6.45
N LEU A 157 -7.46 8.19 -7.43
CA LEU A 157 -7.63 9.62 -7.25
C LEU A 157 -9.12 9.92 -7.45
N VAL A 158 -9.79 10.39 -6.41
CA VAL A 158 -11.21 10.69 -6.44
C VAL A 158 -11.47 12.19 -6.36
N THR A 159 -12.39 12.67 -7.16
CA THR A 159 -12.97 14.00 -6.99
C THR A 159 -14.26 13.84 -6.21
N LEU A 160 -14.29 14.41 -5.02
CA LEU A 160 -15.41 14.36 -4.12
C LEU A 160 -16.18 15.69 -4.14
N GLN A 161 -17.47 15.59 -4.02
CA GLN A 161 -18.35 16.64 -3.59
C GLN A 161 -18.94 16.23 -2.23
N ALA A 162 -19.01 17.14 -1.27
CA ALA A 162 -19.54 16.83 0.04
C ALA A 162 -20.42 17.96 0.57
N ASN A 163 -21.32 17.56 1.44
CA ASN A 163 -22.17 18.44 2.21
C ASN A 163 -22.24 17.97 3.66
N LEU A 164 -22.64 18.85 4.55
CA LEU A 164 -22.89 18.54 5.94
C LEU A 164 -24.34 18.08 6.10
N GLU A 165 -24.56 16.94 6.74
CA GLU A 165 -25.87 16.44 7.14
C GLU A 165 -25.87 16.20 8.66
N GLY A 166 -26.39 17.17 9.40
CA GLY A 166 -26.21 17.24 10.85
C GLY A 166 -24.73 17.51 11.18
N GLU A 167 -24.08 16.60 11.89
CA GLU A 167 -22.64 16.66 12.21
C GLU A 167 -21.77 15.83 11.24
N ASP A 168 -22.40 15.03 10.39
CA ASP A 168 -21.72 14.09 9.49
C ASP A 168 -21.43 14.71 8.13
N VAL A 169 -20.23 14.42 7.61
CA VAL A 169 -19.85 14.78 6.25
C VAL A 169 -20.32 13.68 5.30
N ARG A 170 -21.23 14.03 4.39
CA ARG A 170 -21.70 13.13 3.32
C ARG A 170 -20.94 13.40 2.05
N ALA A 171 -20.10 12.45 1.65
CA ALA A 171 -19.28 12.55 0.45
C ALA A 171 -19.91 11.80 -0.73
N ARG A 172 -19.82 12.42 -1.90
CA ARG A 172 -20.22 11.86 -3.18
C ARG A 172 -19.04 11.86 -4.14
N ILE A 173 -18.78 10.74 -4.79
CA ILE A 173 -17.77 10.64 -5.85
C ILE A 173 -18.35 11.21 -7.14
N ILE A 174 -17.63 12.16 -7.73
CA ILE A 174 -17.96 12.80 -9.00
C ILE A 174 -17.12 12.23 -10.13
N ALA A 175 -15.82 11.98 -9.88
CA ALA A 175 -14.91 11.39 -10.83
C ALA A 175 -13.89 10.49 -10.14
N VAL A 176 -13.40 9.50 -10.87
CA VAL A 176 -12.35 8.57 -10.41
C VAL A 176 -11.32 8.40 -11.51
N ASP A 177 -10.05 8.53 -11.16
CA ASP A 177 -8.90 8.16 -11.99
C ASP A 177 -8.07 7.10 -11.24
N ALA A 178 -7.43 6.18 -11.96
CA ALA A 178 -6.40 5.34 -11.36
C ALA A 178 -5.23 6.25 -10.92
N LEU A 179 -4.80 6.14 -9.65
CA LEU A 179 -3.73 7.00 -9.12
C LEU A 179 -2.43 6.81 -9.90
N GLU A 180 -2.12 5.60 -10.32
CA GLU A 180 -0.96 5.27 -11.16
C GLU A 180 -0.96 6.09 -12.47
N THR A 181 -2.11 6.18 -13.15
CA THR A 181 -2.27 6.95 -14.38
C THR A 181 -2.12 8.46 -14.13
N ALA A 182 -2.70 8.95 -13.02
CA ALA A 182 -2.55 10.36 -12.66
C ALA A 182 -1.10 10.70 -12.25
N ALA A 183 -0.44 9.77 -11.56
CA ALA A 183 0.96 9.90 -11.15
C ALA A 183 1.90 9.94 -12.36
N SER A 184 1.73 9.06 -13.33
CA SER A 184 2.58 9.00 -14.53
C SER A 184 2.57 10.28 -15.35
N ARG A 185 1.48 11.05 -15.30
CA ARG A 185 1.37 12.34 -15.99
C ARG A 185 2.22 13.46 -15.37
N VAL A 186 2.58 13.33 -14.09
CA VAL A 186 3.36 14.33 -13.35
C VAL A 186 4.76 13.85 -12.99
N GLN A 187 5.02 12.57 -13.13
CA GLN A 187 6.31 11.94 -12.91
C GLN A 187 7.11 11.90 -14.22
N LYS A 188 8.25 12.58 -14.25
CA LYS A 188 9.12 12.61 -15.44
C LYS A 188 10.35 11.72 -15.27
N GLY A 189 10.67 11.29 -14.06
CA GLY A 189 11.83 10.46 -13.82
C GLY A 189 12.05 10.07 -12.35
N LEU A 190 13.17 9.39 -12.11
CA LEU A 190 13.65 8.98 -10.79
C LEU A 190 15.11 9.39 -10.61
N ARG A 191 15.46 9.85 -9.42
CA ARG A 191 16.84 9.94 -8.90
C ARG A 191 16.99 8.89 -7.79
N ILE A 192 17.93 7.96 -7.97
CA ILE A 192 18.18 6.85 -7.06
C ILE A 192 19.53 7.08 -6.40
N PHE A 193 19.52 7.25 -5.08
CA PHE A 193 20.72 7.52 -4.28
C PHE A 193 21.32 6.21 -3.78
N VAL A 194 22.60 5.99 -4.10
CA VAL A 194 23.36 4.80 -3.72
C VAL A 194 24.71 5.19 -3.12
N ARG A 195 25.28 4.34 -2.28
CA ARG A 195 26.64 4.51 -1.73
C ARG A 195 27.69 3.70 -2.46
N ASP A 196 27.29 2.57 -3.02
CA ASP A 196 28.19 1.60 -3.68
C ASP A 196 27.47 0.90 -4.84
N GLU A 197 28.15 -0.04 -5.46
CA GLU A 197 27.65 -0.80 -6.61
C GLU A 197 26.71 -1.96 -6.25
N GLY A 198 26.61 -2.35 -4.98
CA GLY A 198 25.84 -3.52 -4.53
C GLY A 198 24.40 -3.57 -5.04
N PRO A 199 23.63 -2.45 -4.99
CA PRO A 199 22.24 -2.43 -5.44
C PRO A 199 22.04 -2.46 -6.97
N LEU A 200 23.08 -2.19 -7.79
CA LEU A 200 22.92 -1.92 -9.23
C LEU A 200 22.25 -3.05 -10.01
N ALA A 201 22.61 -4.30 -9.72
CA ALA A 201 22.00 -5.46 -10.38
C ALA A 201 20.50 -5.57 -10.10
N SER A 202 20.09 -5.31 -8.85
CA SER A 202 18.69 -5.34 -8.44
C SER A 202 17.89 -4.15 -9.00
N ILE A 203 18.51 -2.97 -9.12
CA ILE A 203 17.93 -1.79 -9.78
C ILE A 203 17.69 -2.09 -11.25
N SER A 204 18.70 -2.61 -11.95
CA SER A 204 18.62 -2.95 -13.37
C SER A 204 17.48 -3.91 -13.68
N GLN A 205 17.27 -4.93 -12.85
CA GLN A 205 16.15 -5.87 -13.02
C GLN A 205 14.78 -5.20 -12.93
N ARG A 206 14.63 -4.19 -12.09
CA ARG A 206 13.36 -3.47 -11.91
C ARG A 206 13.11 -2.39 -12.96
N LEU A 207 14.18 -1.88 -13.58
CA LEU A 207 14.14 -0.87 -14.65
C LEU A 207 14.18 -1.48 -16.06
N ALA A 208 14.02 -2.80 -16.21
CA ALA A 208 14.12 -3.49 -17.51
C ALA A 208 13.03 -3.07 -18.51
N THR A 209 11.91 -2.52 -18.05
CA THR A 209 10.80 -2.09 -18.90
C THR A 209 11.05 -0.69 -19.44
N ARG A 210 11.12 -0.54 -20.76
CA ARG A 210 11.27 0.76 -21.43
C ARG A 210 9.96 1.56 -21.34
N GLY A 211 10.09 2.86 -21.02
CA GLY A 211 8.98 3.81 -20.91
C GLY A 211 9.39 5.20 -21.36
N GLU A 212 8.83 6.25 -20.77
CA GLU A 212 9.12 7.66 -21.12
C GLU A 212 9.90 8.41 -20.04
N GLY A 213 10.11 7.82 -18.86
CA GLY A 213 10.77 8.46 -17.72
C GLY A 213 12.30 8.43 -17.82
N GLU A 214 12.94 9.43 -17.23
CA GLU A 214 14.38 9.52 -17.06
C GLU A 214 14.80 8.94 -15.71
N VAL A 215 15.93 8.25 -15.67
CA VAL A 215 16.48 7.72 -14.42
C VAL A 215 17.92 8.16 -14.27
N SER A 216 18.24 8.72 -13.11
CA SER A 216 19.60 9.04 -12.69
C SER A 216 19.99 8.26 -11.44
N LEU A 217 21.22 7.78 -11.39
CA LEU A 217 21.86 7.30 -10.18
C LEU A 217 22.65 8.45 -9.56
N VAL A 218 22.46 8.66 -8.26
CA VAL A 218 23.24 9.63 -7.49
C VAL A 218 24.14 8.85 -6.54
N VAL A 219 25.43 8.83 -6.85
CA VAL A 219 26.44 8.16 -6.03
C VAL A 219 26.91 9.12 -4.95
N MET A 220 26.71 8.74 -3.69
CA MET A 220 27.12 9.53 -2.53
C MET A 220 28.55 9.17 -2.15
N LEU A 221 29.49 10.10 -2.36
CA LEU A 221 30.90 9.96 -2.02
C LEU A 221 31.13 10.49 -0.59
N GLU A 222 31.01 9.62 0.41
CA GLU A 222 31.06 10.03 1.84
C GLU A 222 32.40 10.70 2.21
N GLN A 223 33.51 10.26 1.64
CA GLN A 223 34.85 10.79 1.93
C GLN A 223 35.04 12.22 1.40
N GLU A 224 34.37 12.57 0.31
CA GLU A 224 34.52 13.86 -0.37
C GLU A 224 33.35 14.81 -0.10
N GLN A 225 32.34 14.37 0.69
CA GLN A 225 31.08 15.07 0.92
C GLN A 225 30.44 15.60 -0.37
N SER A 226 30.56 14.83 -1.45
CA SER A 226 30.10 15.16 -2.78
C SER A 226 29.17 14.09 -3.33
N GLU A 227 28.36 14.49 -4.31
CA GLU A 227 27.43 13.61 -5.01
C GLU A 227 27.74 13.63 -6.51
N VAL A 228 27.77 12.47 -7.13
CA VAL A 228 27.93 12.34 -8.58
C VAL A 228 26.63 11.82 -9.18
N GLU A 229 25.98 12.63 -10.00
CA GLU A 229 24.77 12.21 -10.72
C GLU A 229 25.14 11.60 -12.07
N ILE A 230 24.71 10.37 -12.30
CA ILE A 230 24.92 9.59 -13.52
C ILE A 230 23.54 9.35 -14.14
N ARG A 231 23.27 10.00 -15.27
CA ARG A 231 22.04 9.74 -16.02
C ARG A 231 22.15 8.41 -16.77
N LEU A 232 21.18 7.53 -16.55
CA LEU A 232 21.14 6.27 -17.27
C LEU A 232 20.70 6.47 -18.73
N PRO A 233 21.34 5.77 -19.67
CA PRO A 233 20.98 5.87 -21.08
C PRO A 233 19.61 5.24 -21.34
N GLY A 234 18.74 5.93 -22.06
CA GLY A 234 17.41 5.43 -22.43
C GLY A 234 16.28 6.05 -21.66
N ARG A 235 15.09 5.46 -21.83
CA ARG A 235 13.84 5.86 -21.18
C ARG A 235 13.27 4.64 -20.47
N TYR A 236 12.73 4.85 -19.29
CA TYR A 236 12.27 3.79 -18.39
C TYR A 236 10.81 3.99 -18.02
N GLN A 237 10.13 2.90 -17.70
CA GLN A 237 8.83 3.01 -17.04
C GLN A 237 9.07 3.43 -15.59
N VAL A 238 8.55 4.60 -15.25
CA VAL A 238 8.70 5.19 -13.92
C VAL A 238 7.33 5.24 -13.27
N SER A 239 7.20 4.60 -12.10
CA SER A 239 5.97 4.60 -11.31
C SER A 239 6.28 4.64 -9.82
N ALA A 240 5.30 5.03 -9.01
CA ALA A 240 5.42 5.01 -7.55
C ALA A 240 5.71 3.59 -7.03
N GLN A 241 5.12 2.55 -7.64
CA GLN A 241 5.38 1.16 -7.28
C GLN A 241 6.83 0.75 -7.58
N ILE A 242 7.36 1.13 -8.75
CA ILE A 242 8.76 0.87 -9.12
C ILE A 242 9.69 1.61 -8.16
N ALA A 243 9.40 2.86 -7.85
CA ALA A 243 10.17 3.65 -6.89
C ALA A 243 10.17 3.02 -5.49
N GLY A 244 9.00 2.59 -4.99
CA GLY A 244 8.87 1.88 -3.72
C GLY A 244 9.62 0.54 -3.71
N ALA A 245 9.53 -0.23 -4.80
CA ALA A 245 10.26 -1.48 -4.95
C ALA A 245 11.79 -1.28 -5.00
N ILE A 246 12.26 -0.20 -5.64
CA ILE A 246 13.70 0.17 -5.64
C ILE A 246 14.12 0.63 -4.25
N LYS A 247 13.34 1.47 -3.58
CA LYS A 247 13.64 1.96 -2.24
C LYS A 247 13.81 0.85 -1.19
N SER A 248 13.15 -0.29 -1.40
CA SER A 248 13.29 -1.46 -0.50
C SER A 248 14.53 -2.32 -0.75
N ILE A 249 15.33 -2.04 -1.77
CA ILE A 249 16.58 -2.77 -2.05
C ILE A 249 17.63 -2.40 -1.00
N PRO A 250 18.30 -3.38 -0.36
CA PRO A 250 19.43 -3.10 0.52
C PRO A 250 20.52 -2.28 -0.17
N GLY A 251 21.02 -1.23 0.49
CA GLY A 251 22.03 -0.31 -0.07
C GLY A 251 21.47 0.91 -0.79
N ILE A 252 20.16 1.00 -1.00
CA ILE A 252 19.52 2.24 -1.47
C ILE A 252 19.39 3.23 -0.29
N VAL A 253 19.85 4.46 -0.51
CA VAL A 253 19.76 5.54 0.47
C VAL A 253 18.43 6.28 0.36
N ALA A 254 18.06 6.67 -0.85
CA ALA A 254 16.82 7.36 -1.15
C ALA A 254 16.39 7.13 -2.60
N VAL A 255 15.11 7.33 -2.88
CA VAL A 255 14.55 7.41 -4.24
C VAL A 255 13.67 8.66 -4.31
N GLU A 256 13.99 9.53 -5.25
CA GLU A 256 13.26 10.77 -5.49
C GLU A 256 12.60 10.76 -6.87
N HIS A 257 11.41 11.31 -6.95
CA HIS A 257 10.70 11.53 -8.22
C HIS A 257 11.04 12.92 -8.79
N ILE A 258 11.33 13.00 -10.09
CA ILE A 258 11.60 14.25 -10.80
C ILE A 258 10.59 14.50 -11.92
#